data_1ea20cc7a1ddeb12026dadb7832f9bdf
#
_entry.id   1ea20cc7a1ddeb12026dadb7832f9bdf
#
_cell.length_a   1.000
_cell.length_b   1.000
_cell.length_c   1.000
_cell.angle_alpha   90.00
_cell.angle_beta   90.00
_cell.angle_gamma   90.00
#
_symmetry.space_group_name_H-M   'P 1'
#
loop_
_entity.id
_entity.type
_entity.pdbx_description
1 polymer ?
#
loop_
_entity_poly.entity_id
_entity_poly.type
_entity_poly.pdbx_seq_one_letter_code
_entity_poly.pdbx_strand_id
1 'polypeptide(L)'
;MVSFGRSGNSPESLATTTLADELVDDVWHLIFTCDRDGELGRAHSGRANSLVVYMPERTNDTGFAMTSSLTSMLLSCLLILGPAGRSDAEALARAAEYVVALQPDIRALAQTKKQRFVYLGSGPLEGLARESALKMLELAAGEVVTYFDSPLGFRHGPKSVLDGDTLVVVYVSTDPYTRRYDLDIIAEIRAQLGQDAVTVLSTEPIPTTLGPTVVLPGLDGLDDALVALPYLVFAQYLALFTSLEYAKTPDNPFPSGEVSRVVQGVTIYPMSSTDNRNAR
;
A
#
# COMPACT_ATOMS: atom_id res chain seq x y z
N MET A 1 11.31 -16.65 6.93
CA MET A 1 10.66 -15.37 7.33
C MET A 1 11.04 -14.29 6.34
N VAL A 2 10.09 -13.43 5.90
CA VAL A 2 10.37 -12.28 5.03
C VAL A 2 10.12 -11.00 5.83
N SER A 3 11.08 -10.08 5.82
CA SER A 3 11.01 -8.83 6.59
C SER A 3 11.24 -7.62 5.66
N PHE A 4 10.44 -6.58 5.87
CA PHE A 4 10.54 -5.32 5.15
C PHE A 4 10.83 -4.20 6.16
N GLY A 5 11.90 -3.45 5.92
CA GLY A 5 12.26 -2.35 6.81
C GLY A 5 12.95 -1.22 6.06
N ARG A 6 12.26 -0.08 5.85
CA ARG A 6 12.89 1.07 5.19
C ARG A 6 14.20 1.46 5.86
N SER A 7 14.15 1.84 7.13
CA SER A 7 15.34 2.18 7.94
C SER A 7 16.00 0.96 8.59
N GLY A 8 15.23 -0.12 8.80
CA GLY A 8 15.69 -1.29 9.53
C GLY A 8 16.02 -1.04 11.01
N ASN A 9 15.50 0.05 11.59
CA ASN A 9 15.79 0.44 12.97
C ASN A 9 14.59 0.35 13.91
N SER A 10 13.44 -0.14 13.42
CA SER A 10 12.25 -0.32 14.28
C SER A 10 12.50 -1.44 15.28
N PRO A 11 12.33 -1.18 16.61
CA PRO A 11 12.56 -2.18 17.65
C PRO A 11 11.77 -3.46 17.45
N GLU A 12 10.53 -3.34 16.95
CA GLU A 12 9.65 -4.49 16.68
C GLU A 12 10.20 -5.40 15.56
N SER A 13 10.80 -4.81 14.52
CA SER A 13 11.39 -5.58 13.42
C SER A 13 12.58 -6.41 13.90
N LEU A 14 13.43 -5.82 14.75
CA LEU A 14 14.58 -6.51 15.36
C LEU A 14 14.11 -7.60 16.30
N ALA A 15 13.16 -7.28 17.19
CA ALA A 15 12.61 -8.24 18.12
C ALA A 15 11.94 -9.43 17.42
N THR A 16 11.21 -9.17 16.33
CA THR A 16 10.54 -10.22 15.57
C THR A 16 11.53 -11.19 14.93
N THR A 17 12.66 -10.71 14.39
CA THR A 17 13.68 -11.62 13.84
C THR A 17 14.38 -12.42 14.93
N THR A 18 14.64 -11.81 16.09
CA THR A 18 15.19 -12.50 17.27
C THR A 18 14.25 -13.60 17.77
N LEU A 19 12.96 -13.29 17.92
CA LEU A 19 11.96 -14.27 18.33
C LEU A 19 11.81 -15.40 17.31
N ALA A 20 11.92 -15.12 16.02
CA ALA A 20 11.89 -16.17 15.00
C ALA A 20 13.09 -17.12 15.14
N ASP A 21 14.29 -16.60 15.41
CA ASP A 21 15.48 -17.41 15.68
C ASP A 21 15.33 -18.28 16.95
N GLU A 22 14.57 -17.81 17.95
CA GLU A 22 14.37 -18.54 19.22
C GLU A 22 13.25 -19.60 19.14
N LEU A 23 12.23 -19.38 18.30
CA LEU A 23 11.00 -20.15 18.33
C LEU A 23 10.80 -21.08 17.14
N VAL A 24 11.49 -20.83 16.03
CA VAL A 24 11.31 -21.57 14.78
C VAL A 24 12.56 -22.36 14.48
N ASP A 25 12.42 -23.68 14.44
CA ASP A 25 13.49 -24.56 13.98
C ASP A 25 13.77 -24.28 12.49
N ASP A 26 15.03 -24.24 12.07
CA ASP A 26 15.46 -24.04 10.67
C ASP A 26 14.91 -22.76 9.99
N VAL A 27 14.81 -21.65 10.75
CA VAL A 27 14.38 -20.39 10.18
C VAL A 27 15.40 -19.80 9.20
N TRP A 28 14.91 -19.35 8.05
CA TRP A 28 15.65 -18.57 7.07
C TRP A 28 15.07 -17.16 6.98
N HIS A 29 15.94 -16.15 6.91
CA HIS A 29 15.53 -14.74 6.82
C HIS A 29 15.82 -14.18 5.43
N LEU A 30 14.79 -13.62 4.80
CA LEU A 30 14.91 -12.77 3.62
C LEU A 30 14.52 -11.34 4.03
N ILE A 31 15.47 -10.43 3.98
CA ILE A 31 15.32 -9.07 4.48
C ILE A 31 15.41 -8.09 3.33
N PHE A 32 14.40 -7.26 3.16
CA PHE A 32 14.40 -6.12 2.24
C PHE A 32 14.56 -4.83 3.03
N THR A 33 15.59 -4.03 2.74
CA THR A 33 15.82 -2.76 3.44
C THR A 33 16.39 -1.70 2.50
N CYS A 34 16.06 -0.43 2.77
CA CYS A 34 16.60 0.71 2.01
C CYS A 34 17.86 1.29 2.65
N ASP A 35 18.08 1.03 3.94
CA ASP A 35 19.20 1.60 4.69
C ASP A 35 20.30 0.55 4.91
N ARG A 36 21.48 0.83 4.36
CA ARG A 36 22.66 -0.04 4.52
C ARG A 36 23.23 0.00 5.94
N ASP A 37 23.00 1.10 6.66
CA ASP A 37 23.46 1.32 8.02
C ASP A 37 22.40 0.91 9.07
N GLY A 38 21.22 0.49 8.60
CA GLY A 38 20.13 0.02 9.45
C GLY A 38 20.48 -1.25 10.24
N GLU A 39 20.04 -1.32 11.48
CA GLU A 39 20.37 -2.42 12.40
C GLU A 39 19.88 -3.77 11.89
N LEU A 40 18.69 -3.84 11.28
CA LEU A 40 18.14 -5.07 10.72
C LEU A 40 19.05 -5.66 9.64
N GLY A 41 19.52 -4.81 8.71
CA GLY A 41 20.46 -5.22 7.67
C GLY A 41 21.80 -5.69 8.25
N ARG A 42 22.35 -4.94 9.20
CA ARG A 42 23.62 -5.29 9.87
C ARG A 42 23.53 -6.56 10.68
N ALA A 43 22.44 -6.74 11.44
CA ALA A 43 22.25 -7.93 12.28
C ALA A 43 22.15 -9.24 11.47
N HIS A 44 21.74 -9.16 10.23
CA HIS A 44 21.57 -10.33 9.35
C HIS A 44 22.65 -10.47 8.25
N SER A 45 23.46 -9.46 8.05
CA SER A 45 24.53 -9.48 7.05
C SER A 45 25.61 -10.52 7.43
N GLY A 46 25.91 -11.42 6.47
CA GLY A 46 26.92 -12.47 6.66
C GLY A 46 26.46 -13.69 7.47
N ARG A 47 25.22 -13.75 7.93
CA ARG A 47 24.67 -14.93 8.60
C ARG A 47 24.33 -16.01 7.54
N ALA A 48 24.62 -17.27 7.87
CA ALA A 48 24.41 -18.39 6.96
C ALA A 48 22.94 -18.64 6.58
N ASN A 49 22.01 -18.27 7.49
CA ASN A 49 20.56 -18.42 7.32
C ASN A 49 19.86 -17.12 6.92
N SER A 50 20.58 -16.12 6.39
CA SER A 50 20.01 -14.82 6.08
C SER A 50 20.47 -14.31 4.72
N LEU A 51 19.53 -13.76 3.96
CA LEU A 51 19.78 -13.00 2.74
C LEU A 51 19.25 -11.58 2.94
N VAL A 52 20.14 -10.59 2.85
CA VAL A 52 19.77 -9.17 2.92
C VAL A 52 19.81 -8.58 1.52
N VAL A 53 18.68 -8.03 1.09
CA VAL A 53 18.50 -7.36 -0.20
C VAL A 53 18.39 -5.86 0.06
N TYR A 54 19.44 -5.13 -0.32
CA TYR A 54 19.47 -3.67 -0.20
C TYR A 54 18.85 -3.01 -1.42
N MET A 55 17.87 -2.15 -1.18
CA MET A 55 17.28 -1.34 -2.24
C MET A 55 18.25 -0.27 -2.74
N PRO A 56 18.06 0.24 -3.98
CA PRO A 56 18.82 1.39 -4.45
C PRO A 56 18.70 2.56 -3.48
N GLU A 57 19.81 3.26 -3.21
CA GLU A 57 19.89 4.34 -2.21
C GLU A 57 18.80 5.42 -2.40
N ARG A 58 18.55 5.81 -3.64
CA ARG A 58 17.53 6.82 -3.97
C ARG A 58 16.09 6.40 -3.67
N THR A 59 15.82 5.14 -3.34
CA THR A 59 14.50 4.64 -2.93
C THR A 59 14.28 4.74 -1.42
N ASN A 60 15.27 5.17 -0.66
CA ASN A 60 15.13 5.44 0.76
C ASN A 60 14.43 6.80 0.96
N ASP A 61 13.12 6.76 1.13
CA ASP A 61 12.31 7.98 1.29
C ASP A 61 12.83 8.88 2.39
N THR A 62 12.96 10.17 2.11
CA THR A 62 13.34 11.19 3.09
C THR A 62 12.14 11.83 3.78
N GLY A 63 10.97 11.81 3.14
CA GLY A 63 9.71 12.31 3.67
C GLY A 63 9.09 11.41 4.75
N PHE A 64 7.95 11.83 5.28
CA PHE A 64 7.22 11.11 6.32
C PHE A 64 6.70 9.75 5.83
N ALA A 65 5.90 9.75 4.76
CA ALA A 65 5.28 8.55 4.22
C ALA A 65 6.29 7.69 3.43
N MET A 66 6.12 6.39 3.49
CA MET A 66 6.83 5.45 2.63
C MET A 66 6.18 5.44 1.24
N THR A 67 6.97 5.77 0.21
CA THR A 67 6.55 5.77 -1.20
C THR A 67 7.47 4.93 -2.06
N SER A 68 8.64 5.47 -2.44
CA SER A 68 9.63 4.74 -3.24
C SER A 68 10.21 3.52 -2.51
N SER A 69 10.38 3.60 -1.19
CA SER A 69 10.83 2.47 -0.38
C SER A 69 9.83 1.32 -0.40
N LEU A 70 8.53 1.61 -0.25
CA LEU A 70 7.49 0.59 -0.30
C LEU A 70 7.46 -0.09 -1.67
N THR A 71 7.34 0.70 -2.75
CA THR A 71 7.23 0.16 -4.11
C THR A 71 8.46 -0.63 -4.54
N SER A 72 9.67 -0.18 -4.18
CA SER A 72 10.92 -0.89 -4.51
C SER A 72 11.06 -2.20 -3.75
N MET A 73 10.76 -2.22 -2.46
CA MET A 73 10.79 -3.45 -1.66
C MET A 73 9.74 -4.45 -2.12
N LEU A 74 8.50 -4.00 -2.40
CA LEU A 74 7.45 -4.86 -2.92
C LEU A 74 7.80 -5.44 -4.29
N LEU A 75 8.27 -4.61 -5.24
CA LEU A 75 8.72 -5.08 -6.55
C LEU A 75 9.84 -6.10 -6.42
N SER A 76 10.84 -5.83 -5.58
CA SER A 76 11.96 -6.76 -5.35
C SER A 76 11.50 -8.10 -4.78
N CYS A 77 10.53 -8.07 -3.86
CA CYS A 77 9.93 -9.28 -3.32
C CYS A 77 9.20 -10.09 -4.39
N LEU A 78 8.41 -9.44 -5.25
CA LEU A 78 7.68 -10.09 -6.34
C LEU A 78 8.62 -10.66 -7.41
N LEU A 79 9.74 -9.99 -7.67
CA LEU A 79 10.78 -10.48 -8.60
C LEU A 79 11.57 -11.68 -8.03
N ILE A 80 11.74 -11.77 -6.72
CA ILE A 80 12.51 -12.84 -6.07
C ILE A 80 11.63 -14.05 -5.75
N LEU A 81 10.44 -13.84 -5.25
CA LEU A 81 9.55 -14.90 -4.76
C LEU A 81 8.36 -15.20 -5.69
N GLY A 82 8.00 -14.27 -6.54
CA GLY A 82 6.90 -14.40 -7.49
C GLY A 82 7.34 -14.85 -8.89
N PRO A 83 6.38 -15.00 -9.81
CA PRO A 83 6.65 -15.33 -11.19
C PRO A 83 7.13 -14.15 -12.05
N ALA A 84 7.24 -12.96 -11.48
CA ALA A 84 7.56 -11.74 -12.20
C ALA A 84 8.99 -11.75 -12.76
N GLY A 85 9.14 -11.23 -13.98
CA GLY A 85 10.40 -11.07 -14.66
C GLY A 85 10.75 -9.60 -14.96
N ARG A 86 11.87 -9.40 -15.64
CA ARG A 86 12.33 -8.06 -16.02
C ARG A 86 11.35 -7.34 -16.93
N SER A 87 10.74 -8.05 -17.89
CA SER A 87 9.73 -7.48 -18.80
C SER A 87 8.53 -6.91 -18.06
N ASP A 88 8.11 -7.60 -16.99
CA ASP A 88 6.98 -7.18 -16.16
C ASP A 88 7.35 -5.92 -15.38
N ALA A 89 8.55 -5.87 -14.80
CA ALA A 89 9.03 -4.65 -14.13
C ALA A 89 9.09 -3.44 -15.07
N GLU A 90 9.51 -3.64 -16.33
CA GLU A 90 9.51 -2.59 -17.35
C GLU A 90 8.08 -2.17 -17.75
N ALA A 91 7.13 -3.08 -17.82
CA ALA A 91 5.71 -2.77 -18.07
C ALA A 91 5.10 -1.98 -16.90
N LEU A 92 5.35 -2.41 -15.66
CA LEU A 92 4.91 -1.71 -14.46
C LEU A 92 5.48 -0.29 -14.37
N ALA A 93 6.76 -0.10 -14.74
CA ALA A 93 7.38 1.23 -14.77
C ALA A 93 6.68 2.16 -15.76
N ARG A 94 6.40 1.67 -16.99
CA ARG A 94 5.66 2.46 -18.00
C ARG A 94 4.23 2.80 -17.55
N ALA A 95 3.54 1.88 -16.90
CA ALA A 95 2.21 2.13 -16.34
C ALA A 95 2.27 3.15 -15.18
N ALA A 96 3.30 3.11 -14.35
CA ALA A 96 3.53 4.10 -13.31
C ALA A 96 3.81 5.50 -13.92
N GLU A 97 4.61 5.59 -14.98
CA GLU A 97 4.84 6.85 -15.73
C GLU A 97 3.54 7.40 -16.32
N TYR A 98 2.66 6.52 -16.81
CA TYR A 98 1.32 6.94 -17.25
C TYR A 98 0.51 7.55 -16.10
N VAL A 99 0.52 6.95 -14.91
CA VAL A 99 -0.15 7.53 -13.73
C VAL A 99 0.47 8.86 -13.34
N VAL A 100 1.81 9.00 -13.42
CA VAL A 100 2.49 10.29 -13.19
C VAL A 100 1.98 11.36 -14.14
N ALA A 101 1.68 11.03 -15.40
CA ALA A 101 1.11 11.97 -16.36
C ALA A 101 -0.34 12.40 -16.03
N LEU A 102 -1.06 11.62 -15.20
CA LEU A 102 -2.42 11.94 -14.73
C LEU A 102 -2.46 12.90 -13.53
N GLN A 103 -1.31 13.43 -13.08
CA GLN A 103 -1.25 14.36 -11.93
C GLN A 103 -2.29 15.49 -11.98
N PRO A 104 -2.55 16.17 -13.12
CA PRO A 104 -3.57 17.23 -13.17
C PRO A 104 -4.97 16.73 -12.79
N ASP A 105 -5.36 15.54 -13.28
CA ASP A 105 -6.67 14.95 -13.00
C ASP A 105 -6.77 14.47 -11.56
N ILE A 106 -5.72 13.84 -11.04
CA ILE A 106 -5.65 13.41 -9.64
C ILE A 106 -5.70 14.62 -8.70
N ARG A 107 -5.05 15.72 -9.06
CA ARG A 107 -5.11 16.96 -8.31
C ARG A 107 -6.51 17.57 -8.31
N ALA A 108 -7.18 17.57 -9.47
CA ALA A 108 -8.57 18.03 -9.57
C ALA A 108 -9.49 17.20 -8.66
N LEU A 109 -9.25 15.88 -8.56
CA LEU A 109 -9.98 15.00 -7.66
C LEU A 109 -9.75 15.37 -6.18
N ALA A 110 -8.51 15.64 -5.78
CA ALA A 110 -8.19 16.09 -4.42
C ALA A 110 -8.85 17.45 -4.08
N GLN A 111 -8.96 18.35 -5.06
CA GLN A 111 -9.63 19.66 -4.91
C GLN A 111 -11.12 19.57 -4.63
N THR A 112 -11.76 18.42 -4.82
CA THR A 112 -13.15 18.20 -4.37
C THR A 112 -13.29 18.20 -2.86
N LYS A 113 -12.20 18.14 -2.11
CA LYS A 113 -12.12 18.23 -0.63
C LYS A 113 -13.06 17.27 0.09
N LYS A 114 -13.18 16.05 -0.42
CA LYS A 114 -13.98 15.01 0.23
C LYS A 114 -13.50 14.74 1.65
N GLN A 115 -14.43 14.50 2.57
CA GLN A 115 -14.14 14.24 3.98
C GLN A 115 -13.90 12.76 4.27
N ARG A 116 -14.32 11.88 3.35
CA ARG A 116 -14.19 10.42 3.49
C ARG A 116 -13.61 9.81 2.23
N PHE A 117 -12.63 8.95 2.43
CA PHE A 117 -11.97 8.20 1.36
C PHE A 117 -12.10 6.71 1.64
N VAL A 118 -12.71 5.98 0.72
CA VAL A 118 -12.87 4.54 0.80
C VAL A 118 -12.09 3.90 -0.32
N TYR A 119 -11.25 2.93 0.01
CA TYR A 119 -10.46 2.17 -0.96
C TYR A 119 -10.93 0.73 -0.97
N LEU A 120 -11.28 0.22 -2.15
CA LEU A 120 -11.77 -1.15 -2.31
C LEU A 120 -10.89 -1.93 -3.28
N GLY A 121 -10.58 -3.17 -2.91
CA GLY A 121 -9.82 -4.09 -3.76
C GLY A 121 -9.97 -5.52 -3.30
N SER A 122 -9.97 -6.46 -4.23
CA SER A 122 -10.12 -7.89 -3.95
C SER A 122 -8.78 -8.60 -3.84
N GLY A 123 -8.65 -9.62 -3.00
CA GLY A 123 -7.43 -10.42 -2.88
C GLY A 123 -6.19 -9.57 -2.58
N PRO A 124 -5.11 -9.65 -3.38
CA PRO A 124 -3.92 -8.81 -3.18
C PRO A 124 -4.20 -7.31 -3.19
N LEU A 125 -5.24 -6.87 -3.94
CA LEU A 125 -5.64 -5.47 -4.02
C LEU A 125 -6.33 -4.97 -2.74
N GLU A 126 -6.79 -5.83 -1.83
CA GLU A 126 -7.24 -5.43 -0.50
C GLU A 126 -6.06 -4.91 0.35
N GLY A 127 -4.89 -5.55 0.23
CA GLY A 127 -3.65 -5.05 0.81
C GLY A 127 -3.26 -3.67 0.28
N LEU A 128 -3.43 -3.45 -1.03
CA LEU A 128 -3.26 -2.13 -1.65
C LEU A 128 -4.28 -1.12 -1.13
N ALA A 129 -5.56 -1.50 -1.00
CA ALA A 129 -6.61 -0.64 -0.48
C ALA A 129 -6.29 -0.18 0.95
N ARG A 130 -5.78 -1.09 1.80
CA ARG A 130 -5.31 -0.79 3.15
C ARG A 130 -4.14 0.21 3.14
N GLU A 131 -3.14 -0.02 2.30
CA GLU A 131 -1.99 0.88 2.16
C GLU A 131 -2.41 2.26 1.67
N SER A 132 -3.34 2.33 0.72
CA SER A 132 -3.87 3.59 0.19
C SER A 132 -4.61 4.40 1.26
N ALA A 133 -5.43 3.73 2.07
CA ALA A 133 -6.11 4.34 3.20
C ALA A 133 -5.11 4.87 4.25
N LEU A 134 -4.03 4.11 4.52
CA LEU A 134 -2.96 4.54 5.42
C LEU A 134 -2.25 5.78 4.88
N LYS A 135 -1.86 5.79 3.60
CA LYS A 135 -1.20 6.98 2.98
C LYS A 135 -2.07 8.22 3.07
N MET A 136 -3.36 8.09 2.81
CA MET A 136 -4.30 9.20 2.93
C MET A 136 -4.40 9.68 4.39
N LEU A 137 -4.52 8.78 5.35
CA LEU A 137 -4.59 9.11 6.77
C LEU A 137 -3.32 9.84 7.25
N GLU A 138 -2.16 9.32 6.90
CA GLU A 138 -0.86 9.87 7.27
C GLU A 138 -0.64 11.27 6.69
N LEU A 139 -0.81 11.43 5.38
CA LEU A 139 -0.50 12.67 4.69
C LEU A 139 -1.53 13.77 4.95
N ALA A 140 -2.80 13.40 5.19
CA ALA A 140 -3.83 14.35 5.63
C ALA A 140 -3.80 14.61 7.15
N ALA A 141 -2.87 14.00 7.90
CA ALA A 141 -2.74 14.14 9.35
C ALA A 141 -4.07 13.91 10.10
N GLY A 142 -4.86 12.94 9.65
CA GLY A 142 -6.13 12.58 10.29
C GLY A 142 -7.30 13.55 10.01
N GLU A 143 -7.13 14.56 9.14
CA GLU A 143 -8.22 15.51 8.80
C GLU A 143 -9.39 14.86 8.04
N VAL A 144 -9.15 13.69 7.44
CA VAL A 144 -10.15 12.96 6.69
C VAL A 144 -10.34 11.55 7.25
N VAL A 145 -11.54 11.02 7.11
CA VAL A 145 -11.83 9.62 7.45
C VAL A 145 -11.39 8.72 6.31
N THR A 146 -10.61 7.69 6.61
CA THR A 146 -10.20 6.70 5.62
C THR A 146 -10.70 5.32 5.99
N TYR A 147 -11.11 4.55 4.99
CA TYR A 147 -11.55 3.17 5.15
C TYR A 147 -11.07 2.32 3.98
N PHE A 148 -10.91 1.02 4.22
CA PHE A 148 -10.58 0.05 3.18
C PHE A 148 -11.31 -1.26 3.43
N ASP A 149 -11.58 -2.00 2.36
CA ASP A 149 -12.17 -3.34 2.44
C ASP A 149 -12.06 -4.07 1.10
N SER A 150 -12.42 -5.33 1.10
CA SER A 150 -12.79 -6.01 -0.13
C SER A 150 -14.19 -5.59 -0.60
N PRO A 151 -14.49 -5.59 -1.92
CA PRO A 151 -15.81 -5.27 -2.45
C PRO A 151 -16.95 -6.07 -1.82
N LEU A 152 -16.71 -7.34 -1.52
CA LEU A 152 -17.71 -8.20 -0.87
C LEU A 152 -17.85 -7.88 0.62
N GLY A 153 -16.73 -7.74 1.35
CA GLY A 153 -16.74 -7.40 2.78
C GLY A 153 -17.43 -6.07 3.05
N PHE A 154 -17.17 -5.07 2.19
CA PHE A 154 -17.71 -3.73 2.30
C PHE A 154 -19.26 -3.68 2.36
N ARG A 155 -19.94 -4.60 1.68
CA ARG A 155 -21.41 -4.70 1.68
C ARG A 155 -22.01 -5.10 3.03
N HIS A 156 -21.22 -5.74 3.90
CA HIS A 156 -21.70 -6.34 5.15
C HIS A 156 -21.62 -5.40 6.36
N GLY A 157 -21.90 -4.10 6.17
CA GLY A 157 -21.94 -3.12 7.25
C GLY A 157 -21.03 -1.92 7.01
N PRO A 158 -19.76 -2.08 6.63
CA PRO A 158 -18.84 -0.97 6.37
C PRO A 158 -19.36 0.05 5.36
N LYS A 159 -20.19 -0.35 4.41
CA LYS A 159 -20.85 0.52 3.44
C LYS A 159 -21.63 1.67 4.10
N SER A 160 -21.97 1.58 5.38
CA SER A 160 -22.59 2.65 6.15
C SER A 160 -21.72 3.91 6.28
N VAL A 161 -20.42 3.85 5.95
CA VAL A 161 -19.52 5.02 5.91
C VAL A 161 -19.83 5.98 4.77
N LEU A 162 -20.56 5.53 3.74
CA LEU A 162 -20.86 6.30 2.53
C LEU A 162 -21.86 7.41 2.78
N ASP A 163 -21.50 8.63 2.31
CA ASP A 163 -22.36 9.79 2.23
C ASP A 163 -22.00 10.67 1.02
N GLY A 164 -22.59 11.86 0.91
CA GLY A 164 -22.33 12.81 -0.19
C GLY A 164 -20.89 13.34 -0.22
N ASP A 165 -20.17 13.28 0.91
CA ASP A 165 -18.77 13.73 1.03
C ASP A 165 -17.76 12.59 0.94
N THR A 166 -18.17 11.44 0.40
CA THR A 166 -17.31 10.29 0.24
C THR A 166 -16.77 10.21 -1.19
N LEU A 167 -15.47 9.89 -1.33
CA LEU A 167 -14.84 9.41 -2.56
C LEU A 167 -14.47 7.94 -2.37
N VAL A 168 -14.93 7.10 -3.28
CA VAL A 168 -14.57 5.67 -3.32
C VAL A 168 -13.58 5.43 -4.46
N VAL A 169 -12.45 4.83 -4.16
CA VAL A 169 -11.47 4.36 -5.15
C VAL A 169 -11.57 2.85 -5.23
N VAL A 170 -11.87 2.31 -6.40
CA VAL A 170 -11.97 0.88 -6.63
C VAL A 170 -10.84 0.39 -7.53
N TYR A 171 -10.06 -0.54 -7.02
CA TYR A 171 -9.02 -1.26 -7.76
C TYR A 171 -9.63 -2.52 -8.35
N VAL A 172 -9.82 -2.53 -9.66
CA VAL A 172 -10.46 -3.66 -10.35
C VAL A 172 -9.45 -4.78 -10.57
N SER A 173 -9.80 -5.98 -10.12
CA SER A 173 -9.00 -7.19 -10.28
C SER A 173 -8.79 -7.57 -11.75
N THR A 174 -7.63 -8.13 -12.05
CA THR A 174 -7.30 -8.73 -13.35
C THR A 174 -7.86 -10.14 -13.50
N ASP A 175 -8.22 -10.79 -12.38
CA ASP A 175 -8.90 -12.10 -12.43
C ASP A 175 -10.34 -11.97 -12.94
N PRO A 176 -10.73 -12.66 -14.03
CA PRO A 176 -12.03 -12.47 -14.66
C PRO A 176 -13.21 -12.84 -13.77
N TYR A 177 -13.02 -13.73 -12.78
CA TYR A 177 -14.10 -14.12 -11.86
C TYR A 177 -14.28 -13.06 -10.77
N THR A 178 -13.22 -12.66 -10.12
CA THR A 178 -13.17 -11.64 -9.07
C THR A 178 -13.65 -10.28 -9.59
N ARG A 179 -13.20 -9.91 -10.79
CA ARG A 179 -13.57 -8.67 -11.49
C ARG A 179 -15.10 -8.45 -11.56
N ARG A 180 -15.90 -9.48 -11.66
CA ARG A 180 -17.38 -9.35 -11.71
C ARG A 180 -17.92 -8.70 -10.43
N TYR A 181 -17.40 -9.09 -9.28
CA TYR A 181 -17.81 -8.55 -7.98
C TYR A 181 -17.34 -7.11 -7.78
N ASP A 182 -16.17 -6.77 -8.32
CA ASP A 182 -15.68 -5.39 -8.33
C ASP A 182 -16.57 -4.49 -9.21
N LEU A 183 -16.98 -4.97 -10.39
CA LEU A 183 -17.89 -4.22 -11.26
C LEU A 183 -19.29 -4.06 -10.64
N ASP A 184 -19.79 -5.07 -9.93
CA ASP A 184 -21.07 -5.01 -9.25
C ASP A 184 -21.10 -3.95 -8.14
N ILE A 185 -20.04 -3.83 -7.33
CA ILE A 185 -19.97 -2.80 -6.29
C ILE A 185 -19.83 -1.40 -6.88
N ILE A 186 -19.10 -1.23 -8.01
CA ILE A 186 -19.01 0.03 -8.73
C ILE A 186 -20.40 0.47 -9.19
N ALA A 187 -21.18 -0.43 -9.83
CA ALA A 187 -22.54 -0.15 -10.26
C ALA A 187 -23.43 0.29 -9.10
N GLU A 188 -23.35 -0.44 -7.98
CA GLU A 188 -24.16 -0.18 -6.79
C GLU A 188 -23.84 1.17 -6.16
N ILE A 189 -22.56 1.50 -5.97
CA ILE A 189 -22.17 2.76 -5.33
C ILE A 189 -22.48 3.95 -6.25
N ARG A 190 -22.25 3.83 -7.56
CA ARG A 190 -22.58 4.88 -8.53
C ARG A 190 -24.08 5.13 -8.63
N ALA A 191 -24.89 4.10 -8.53
CA ALA A 191 -26.34 4.25 -8.45
C ALA A 191 -26.81 4.97 -7.17
N GLN A 192 -26.08 4.80 -6.07
CA GLN A 192 -26.41 5.42 -4.78
C GLN A 192 -25.92 6.86 -4.66
N LEU A 193 -24.67 7.14 -5.07
CA LEU A 193 -23.97 8.41 -4.80
C LEU A 193 -23.68 9.24 -6.06
N GLY A 194 -23.89 8.69 -7.24
CA GLY A 194 -23.54 9.34 -8.50
C GLY A 194 -22.17 8.92 -9.06
N GLN A 195 -21.93 9.32 -10.32
CA GLN A 195 -20.73 8.89 -11.07
C GLN A 195 -19.43 9.43 -10.45
N ASP A 196 -19.46 10.68 -9.97
CA ASP A 196 -18.29 11.40 -9.47
C ASP A 196 -17.84 10.93 -8.08
N ALA A 197 -18.67 10.13 -7.40
CA ALA A 197 -18.32 9.56 -6.10
C ALA A 197 -17.36 8.35 -6.20
N VAL A 198 -17.15 7.79 -7.40
CA VAL A 198 -16.35 6.58 -7.61
C VAL A 198 -15.29 6.78 -8.67
N THR A 199 -14.04 6.71 -8.27
CA THR A 199 -12.89 6.58 -9.17
C THR A 199 -12.53 5.11 -9.34
N VAL A 200 -12.40 4.66 -10.58
CA VAL A 200 -12.10 3.26 -10.89
C VAL A 200 -10.76 3.17 -11.59
N LEU A 201 -9.88 2.32 -11.10
CA LEU A 201 -8.63 1.94 -11.75
C LEU A 201 -8.75 0.51 -12.28
N SER A 202 -8.37 0.30 -13.53
CA SER A 202 -8.44 -1.02 -14.18
C SER A 202 -7.29 -1.16 -15.20
N THR A 203 -6.89 -2.38 -15.50
CA THR A 203 -5.95 -2.68 -16.60
C THR A 203 -6.66 -2.78 -17.94
N GLU A 204 -7.97 -2.97 -17.92
CA GLU A 204 -8.81 -3.11 -19.10
C GLU A 204 -10.04 -2.18 -19.01
N PRO A 205 -10.63 -1.79 -20.14
CA PRO A 205 -11.89 -1.05 -20.13
C PRO A 205 -12.99 -1.80 -19.37
N ILE A 206 -13.81 -1.06 -18.62
CA ILE A 206 -15.05 -1.58 -18.04
C ILE A 206 -16.25 -1.22 -18.94
N PRO A 207 -17.42 -1.87 -18.78
CA PRO A 207 -18.62 -1.48 -19.53
C PRO A 207 -18.93 0.01 -19.38
N THR A 208 -19.13 0.71 -20.48
CA THR A 208 -19.39 2.17 -20.51
C THR A 208 -20.62 2.58 -19.71
N THR A 209 -21.57 1.65 -19.52
CA THR A 209 -22.74 1.84 -18.66
C THR A 209 -22.39 2.04 -17.20
N LEU A 210 -21.19 1.59 -16.77
CA LEU A 210 -20.69 1.78 -15.42
C LEU A 210 -19.97 3.12 -15.23
N GLY A 211 -19.77 3.91 -16.28
CA GLY A 211 -19.15 5.24 -16.23
C GLY A 211 -17.63 5.27 -16.40
N PRO A 212 -17.00 6.41 -16.15
CA PRO A 212 -15.59 6.63 -16.45
C PRO A 212 -14.65 5.73 -15.63
N THR A 213 -13.51 5.37 -16.23
CA THR A 213 -12.48 4.50 -15.65
C THR A 213 -11.11 4.99 -16.07
N VAL A 214 -10.17 4.99 -15.17
CA VAL A 214 -8.74 5.14 -15.45
C VAL A 214 -8.20 3.77 -15.87
N VAL A 215 -7.91 3.61 -17.15
CA VAL A 215 -7.34 2.36 -17.68
C VAL A 215 -5.83 2.51 -17.82
N LEU A 216 -5.07 1.68 -17.10
CA LEU A 216 -3.62 1.65 -17.16
C LEU A 216 -3.17 0.73 -18.29
N PRO A 217 -2.44 1.23 -19.29
CA PRO A 217 -2.09 0.46 -20.48
C PRO A 217 -0.91 -0.48 -20.25
N GLY A 218 -0.84 -1.56 -21.06
CA GLY A 218 0.35 -2.43 -21.15
C GLY A 218 0.57 -3.35 -19.97
N LEU A 219 -0.50 -3.68 -19.25
CA LEU A 219 -0.48 -4.57 -18.08
C LEU A 219 -1.21 -5.90 -18.37
N ASP A 220 -1.42 -6.23 -19.64
CA ASP A 220 -2.15 -7.42 -20.06
C ASP A 220 -1.46 -8.70 -19.51
N GLY A 221 -2.25 -9.56 -18.88
CA GLY A 221 -1.76 -10.84 -18.35
C GLY A 221 -0.97 -10.76 -17.04
N LEU A 222 -0.80 -9.56 -16.46
CA LEU A 222 -0.23 -9.42 -15.12
C LEU A 222 -1.30 -9.68 -14.06
N ASP A 223 -0.88 -10.29 -12.95
CA ASP A 223 -1.75 -10.56 -11.82
C ASP A 223 -1.94 -9.32 -10.90
N ASP A 224 -2.90 -9.43 -9.98
CA ASP A 224 -3.27 -8.36 -9.04
C ASP A 224 -2.11 -7.90 -8.16
N ALA A 225 -1.21 -8.79 -7.77
CA ALA A 225 -0.07 -8.42 -6.92
C ALA A 225 0.91 -7.50 -7.66
N LEU A 226 1.05 -7.69 -8.97
CA LEU A 226 1.91 -6.85 -9.82
C LEU A 226 1.23 -5.52 -10.16
N VAL A 227 -0.03 -5.55 -10.60
CA VAL A 227 -0.73 -4.31 -10.98
C VAL A 227 -1.02 -3.40 -9.77
N ALA A 228 -0.95 -3.93 -8.56
CA ALA A 228 -1.00 -3.13 -7.33
C ALA A 228 0.05 -2.00 -7.31
N LEU A 229 1.23 -2.21 -7.91
CA LEU A 229 2.32 -1.22 -7.91
C LEU A 229 1.94 0.09 -8.64
N PRO A 230 1.53 0.10 -9.92
CA PRO A 230 1.10 1.33 -10.57
C PRO A 230 -0.21 1.89 -9.99
N TYR A 231 -1.13 1.06 -9.50
CA TYR A 231 -2.32 1.55 -8.79
C TYR A 231 -1.94 2.31 -7.50
N LEU A 232 -0.92 1.84 -6.77
CA LEU A 232 -0.42 2.52 -5.58
C LEU A 232 0.11 3.93 -5.90
N VAL A 233 0.76 4.12 -7.05
CA VAL A 233 1.24 5.46 -7.47
C VAL A 233 0.08 6.45 -7.56
N PHE A 234 -1.09 6.02 -8.07
CA PHE A 234 -2.29 6.87 -8.07
C PHE A 234 -2.71 7.26 -6.65
N ALA A 235 -2.77 6.30 -5.74
CA ALA A 235 -3.15 6.57 -4.34
C ALA A 235 -2.16 7.50 -3.64
N GLN A 236 -0.86 7.35 -3.90
CA GLN A 236 0.18 8.21 -3.36
C GLN A 236 0.02 9.66 -3.84
N TYR A 237 -0.24 9.89 -5.13
CA TYR A 237 -0.52 11.22 -5.66
C TYR A 237 -1.83 11.80 -5.11
N LEU A 238 -2.89 11.00 -4.99
CA LEU A 238 -4.15 11.47 -4.41
C LEU A 238 -3.95 11.91 -2.96
N ALA A 239 -3.23 11.12 -2.17
CA ALA A 239 -2.91 11.47 -0.79
C ALA A 239 -2.02 12.72 -0.68
N LEU A 240 -1.00 12.84 -1.55
CA LEU A 240 -0.13 14.02 -1.64
C LEU A 240 -0.93 15.29 -1.92
N PHE A 241 -1.77 15.28 -2.96
CA PHE A 241 -2.55 16.46 -3.32
C PHE A 241 -3.62 16.78 -2.27
N THR A 242 -4.26 15.76 -1.67
CA THR A 242 -5.18 15.97 -0.56
C THR A 242 -4.48 16.63 0.63
N SER A 243 -3.27 16.18 0.99
CA SER A 243 -2.44 16.82 2.02
C SER A 243 -2.28 18.31 1.79
N LEU A 244 -1.93 18.70 0.56
CA LEU A 244 -1.77 20.10 0.17
C LEU A 244 -3.07 20.89 0.25
N GLU A 245 -4.21 20.30 -0.17
CA GLU A 245 -5.52 20.94 -0.10
C GLU A 245 -5.99 21.18 1.36
N TYR A 246 -5.51 20.37 2.30
CA TYR A 246 -5.72 20.54 3.75
C TYR A 246 -4.59 21.34 4.42
N ALA A 247 -3.76 22.03 3.63
CA ALA A 247 -2.65 22.86 4.10
C ALA A 247 -1.66 22.13 5.02
N LYS A 248 -1.46 20.82 4.78
CA LYS A 248 -0.43 20.04 5.46
C LYS A 248 0.88 20.06 4.67
N THR A 249 1.97 19.77 5.36
CA THR A 249 3.29 19.57 4.74
C THR A 249 3.52 18.08 4.57
N PRO A 250 3.49 17.51 3.35
CA PRO A 250 3.56 16.06 3.15
C PRO A 250 4.81 15.39 3.76
N ASP A 251 5.96 16.09 3.75
CA ASP A 251 7.19 15.57 4.35
C ASP A 251 7.19 15.59 5.89
N ASN A 252 6.35 16.43 6.49
CA ASN A 252 6.16 16.52 7.94
C ASN A 252 4.73 16.93 8.27
N PRO A 253 3.76 16.02 8.16
CA PRO A 253 2.36 16.32 8.43
C PRO A 253 2.04 16.54 9.92
N PHE A 254 2.97 16.13 10.82
CA PHE A 254 2.85 16.23 12.27
C PHE A 254 4.00 17.09 12.84
N PRO A 255 4.02 18.42 12.64
CA PRO A 255 5.14 19.28 13.05
C PRO A 255 5.33 19.34 14.58
N SER A 256 4.32 19.07 15.38
CA SER A 256 4.38 18.99 16.83
C SER A 256 4.94 17.65 17.35
N GLY A 257 5.12 16.65 16.46
CA GLY A 257 5.81 15.39 16.79
C GLY A 257 4.94 14.30 17.42
N GLU A 258 3.60 14.43 17.35
CA GLU A 258 2.67 13.40 17.89
C GLU A 258 2.85 12.05 17.19
N VAL A 259 3.18 12.09 15.90
CA VAL A 259 3.52 10.89 15.13
C VAL A 259 4.88 11.10 14.51
N SER A 260 5.79 10.16 14.75
CA SER A 260 7.16 10.19 14.24
C SER A 260 7.33 9.27 13.02
N ARG A 261 8.15 9.71 12.07
CA ARG A 261 8.53 8.92 10.88
C ARG A 261 9.13 7.54 11.23
N VAL A 262 9.89 7.47 12.33
CA VAL A 262 10.42 6.23 12.89
C VAL A 262 9.79 6.07 14.27
N VAL A 263 9.18 4.92 14.51
CA VAL A 263 8.54 4.62 15.79
C VAL A 263 9.57 4.70 16.91
N GLN A 264 9.24 5.42 17.98
CA GLN A 264 10.08 5.60 19.16
C GLN A 264 9.34 5.19 20.44
N GLY A 265 10.08 4.81 21.47
CA GLY A 265 9.52 4.54 22.79
C GLY A 265 8.77 3.21 22.92
N VAL A 266 8.92 2.30 21.94
CA VAL A 266 8.35 0.96 22.06
C VAL A 266 9.16 0.14 23.02
N THR A 267 8.48 -0.46 24.02
CA THR A 267 9.08 -1.42 24.93
C THR A 267 8.91 -2.82 24.36
N ILE A 268 10.02 -3.50 24.11
CA ILE A 268 10.00 -4.92 23.76
C ILE A 268 10.07 -5.74 25.05
N TYR A 269 9.03 -6.52 25.30
CA TYR A 269 8.98 -7.42 26.45
C TYR A 269 9.62 -8.75 26.10
N PRO A 270 10.54 -9.28 26.93
CA PRO A 270 11.12 -10.59 26.71
C PRO A 270 10.03 -11.67 26.85
N MET A 271 10.09 -12.68 26.00
CA MET A 271 9.20 -13.82 26.10
C MET A 271 9.58 -14.66 27.35
N SER A 272 8.62 -14.91 28.23
CA SER A 272 8.87 -15.72 29.40
C SER A 272 8.84 -17.22 29.09
N SER A 273 9.53 -18.06 29.88
CA SER A 273 9.50 -19.52 29.71
C SER A 273 8.09 -20.13 29.87
N THR A 274 7.17 -19.40 30.51
CA THR A 274 5.76 -19.76 30.64
C THR A 274 4.96 -19.48 29.38
N ASP A 275 5.32 -18.46 28.61
CA ASP A 275 4.62 -18.09 27.35
C ASP A 275 4.93 -19.10 26.25
N ASN A 276 6.11 -19.73 26.29
CA ASN A 276 6.56 -20.74 25.33
C ASN A 276 5.76 -22.07 25.39
N ARG A 277 5.02 -22.35 26.48
CA ARG A 277 4.24 -23.59 26.60
C ARG A 277 2.87 -23.52 25.91
N ASN A 278 2.38 -22.35 25.62
CA ASN A 278 1.07 -22.12 24.97
C ASN A 278 1.17 -21.90 23.46
N ALA A 279 2.37 -21.88 22.90
CA ALA A 279 2.62 -21.63 21.48
C ALA A 279 2.91 -22.91 20.65
N ARG A 280 2.75 -24.12 21.26
CA ARG A 280 2.91 -25.41 20.58
C ARG A 280 1.58 -26.07 20.31
#